data_91e8aaa14034fdf7fad3db12166afc19
#
_entry.id   91e8aaa14034fdf7fad3db12166afc19
#
_cell.length_a   1.000
_cell.length_b   1.000
_cell.length_c   1.000
_cell.angle_alpha   90.00
_cell.angle_beta   90.00
_cell.angle_gamma   90.00
#
_symmetry.space_group_name_H-M   'P 1'
#
loop_
_entity.id
_entity.type
_entity.pdbx_description
1 polymer ?
#
loop_
_entity_poly.entity_id
_entity_poly.type
_entity_poly.pdbx_seq_one_letter_code
_entity_poly.pdbx_strand_id
1 'polypeptide(L)'
;MTQNWIEVRIESSADSGELLDQLDDPAVTGAWQENGVIRLFWPADRWNPDVLQDIRQVLREIGKEMEQPAITVDSLPDQDWNAVWARSVRPIRIGRRIVIKPSWDRTELAPDEVELTIDSKQAFGTGHHATTRLLIEWLEEVIRAGQRVLDVGTGSGILAMVALRLGAASALGIDSDPVAIQCAQEYAAANTFGLELELRTAALAELRGIGTTRFDVVVANLDRRTLQESAGLFQHHLDRGGRLLLSGVLPEHQAEISTAFAAAGGVVQHARECDGWLALEVTFPAV
;
A
#
# COMPACT_ATOMS: atom_id res chain seq x y z
N MET A 1 21.44 -5.92 -23.17
CA MET A 1 22.07 -4.58 -23.15
C MET A 1 22.06 -4.15 -21.70
N THR A 2 23.22 -3.88 -21.12
CA THR A 2 23.37 -3.41 -19.75
C THR A 2 22.81 -2.00 -19.65
N GLN A 3 21.78 -1.79 -18.83
CA GLN A 3 21.12 -0.49 -18.67
C GLN A 3 21.72 0.21 -17.45
N ASN A 4 22.56 1.23 -17.65
CA ASN A 4 23.06 2.05 -16.56
C ASN A 4 21.93 2.93 -15.99
N TRP A 5 22.03 3.28 -14.71
CA TRP A 5 21.07 4.10 -14.00
C TRP A 5 21.72 5.37 -13.44
N ILE A 6 20.94 6.42 -13.29
CA ILE A 6 21.32 7.62 -12.55
C ILE A 6 20.51 7.67 -11.25
N GLU A 7 21.19 7.76 -10.12
CA GLU A 7 20.62 8.05 -8.81
C GLU A 7 20.80 9.54 -8.50
N VAL A 8 19.72 10.20 -8.13
CA VAL A 8 19.74 11.55 -7.55
C VAL A 8 19.37 11.43 -6.08
N ARG A 9 20.30 11.80 -5.21
CA ARG A 9 20.10 11.80 -3.75
C ARG A 9 19.90 13.24 -3.29
N ILE A 10 18.84 13.43 -2.51
CA ILE A 10 18.40 14.75 -2.04
C ILE A 10 18.26 14.67 -0.52
N GLU A 11 19.01 15.46 0.22
CA GLU A 11 18.82 15.62 1.67
C GLU A 11 17.65 16.56 1.90
N SER A 12 16.48 16.03 2.24
CA SER A 12 15.23 16.79 2.39
C SER A 12 14.27 16.15 3.36
N SER A 13 13.51 16.99 4.04
CA SER A 13 12.37 16.59 4.87
C SER A 13 11.05 16.51 4.09
N ALA A 14 11.07 16.85 2.80
CA ALA A 14 9.90 16.74 1.92
C ALA A 14 9.45 15.28 1.78
N ASP A 15 8.19 15.07 1.47
CA ASP A 15 7.67 13.74 1.12
C ASP A 15 8.06 13.39 -0.31
N SER A 16 8.57 12.17 -0.52
CA SER A 16 9.02 11.73 -1.85
C SER A 16 7.87 11.56 -2.84
N GLY A 17 6.67 11.23 -2.37
CA GLY A 17 5.47 11.12 -3.20
C GLY A 17 5.01 12.49 -3.68
N GLU A 18 4.97 13.49 -2.78
CA GLU A 18 4.64 14.87 -3.11
C GLU A 18 5.64 15.48 -4.11
N LEU A 19 6.94 15.18 -3.93
CA LEU A 19 7.98 15.59 -4.86
C LEU A 19 7.78 14.99 -6.25
N LEU A 20 7.48 13.70 -6.34
CA LEU A 20 7.27 13.00 -7.61
C LEU A 20 6.04 13.51 -8.35
N ASP A 21 4.94 13.73 -7.62
CA ASP A 21 3.67 14.19 -8.19
C ASP A 21 3.82 15.59 -8.83
N GLN A 22 4.63 16.46 -8.24
CA GLN A 22 4.86 17.79 -8.76
C GLN A 22 5.99 17.86 -9.80
N LEU A 23 6.94 16.91 -9.77
CA LEU A 23 8.04 16.85 -10.73
C LEU A 23 7.54 16.45 -12.14
N ASP A 24 6.49 15.65 -12.21
CA ASP A 24 5.81 15.17 -13.44
C ASP A 24 6.79 14.71 -14.55
N ASP A 25 7.90 14.08 -14.15
CA ASP A 25 8.88 13.54 -15.09
C ASP A 25 8.60 12.05 -15.39
N PRO A 26 8.09 11.70 -16.58
CA PRO A 26 7.77 10.31 -16.95
C PRO A 26 9.01 9.40 -17.08
N ALA A 27 10.21 9.96 -17.00
CA ALA A 27 11.45 9.20 -17.04
C ALA A 27 11.89 8.71 -15.66
N VAL A 28 11.32 9.25 -14.56
CA VAL A 28 11.55 8.72 -13.20
C VAL A 28 10.92 7.34 -13.09
N THR A 29 11.70 6.36 -12.71
CA THR A 29 11.25 4.96 -12.61
C THR A 29 11.03 4.51 -11.17
N GLY A 30 11.47 5.29 -10.18
CA GLY A 30 11.27 4.98 -8.78
C GLY A 30 11.78 6.07 -7.85
N ALA A 31 11.24 6.07 -6.62
CA ALA A 31 11.69 6.90 -5.53
C ALA A 31 11.80 6.07 -4.27
N TRP A 32 12.76 6.42 -3.44
CA TRP A 32 12.93 5.87 -2.09
C TRP A 32 13.26 6.98 -1.12
N GLN A 33 12.65 6.93 0.07
CA GLN A 33 12.94 7.88 1.15
C GLN A 33 13.30 7.14 2.42
N GLU A 34 14.45 7.48 2.98
CA GLU A 34 14.92 6.93 4.25
C GLU A 34 15.79 7.94 4.99
N ASN A 35 15.57 8.11 6.30
CA ASN A 35 16.39 8.94 7.19
C ASN A 35 16.61 10.39 6.69
N GLY A 36 15.58 11.01 6.09
CA GLY A 36 15.68 12.39 5.57
C GLY A 36 16.44 12.50 4.24
N VAL A 37 16.64 11.39 3.54
CA VAL A 37 17.22 11.35 2.20
C VAL A 37 16.20 10.77 1.22
N ILE A 38 15.89 11.54 0.19
CA ILE A 38 15.11 11.10 -0.97
C ILE A 38 16.07 10.64 -2.05
N ARG A 39 15.79 9.51 -2.68
CA ARG A 39 16.54 8.96 -3.81
C ARG A 39 15.59 8.77 -4.98
N LEU A 40 15.94 9.36 -6.12
CA LEU A 40 15.19 9.22 -7.37
C LEU A 40 16.06 8.52 -8.40
N PHE A 41 15.46 7.72 -9.27
CA PHE A 41 16.18 6.88 -10.23
C PHE A 41 15.69 7.10 -11.67
N TRP A 42 16.65 7.26 -12.58
CA TRP A 42 16.41 7.37 -14.03
C TRP A 42 17.22 6.33 -14.79
N PRO A 43 16.68 5.77 -15.88
CA PRO A 43 17.50 5.11 -16.89
C PRO A 43 18.52 6.10 -17.47
N ALA A 44 19.78 5.73 -17.59
CA ALA A 44 20.82 6.66 -18.02
C ALA A 44 20.60 7.17 -19.46
N ASP A 45 19.90 6.40 -20.30
CA ASP A 45 19.53 6.80 -21.67
C ASP A 45 18.37 7.80 -21.73
N ARG A 46 17.66 8.00 -20.61
CA ARG A 46 16.56 8.99 -20.46
C ARG A 46 16.89 10.12 -19.49
N TRP A 47 18.10 10.10 -18.94
CA TRP A 47 18.54 11.11 -18.00
C TRP A 47 18.76 12.46 -18.68
N ASN A 48 18.13 13.51 -18.13
CA ASN A 48 18.37 14.89 -18.48
C ASN A 48 18.82 15.67 -17.23
N PRO A 49 20.05 16.25 -17.22
CA PRO A 49 20.54 17.03 -16.08
C PRO A 49 19.68 18.27 -15.73
N ASP A 50 18.85 18.76 -16.65
CA ASP A 50 17.99 19.93 -16.42
C ASP A 50 16.95 19.65 -15.34
N VAL A 51 16.56 18.37 -15.13
CA VAL A 51 15.65 17.94 -14.06
C VAL A 51 16.11 18.35 -12.67
N LEU A 52 17.41 18.57 -12.46
CA LEU A 52 17.94 19.08 -11.19
C LEU A 52 17.46 20.50 -10.87
N GLN A 53 17.14 21.30 -11.88
CA GLN A 53 16.55 22.62 -11.70
C GLN A 53 15.08 22.50 -11.31
N ASP A 54 14.37 21.57 -11.95
CA ASP A 54 12.96 21.30 -11.69
C ASP A 54 12.79 20.76 -10.25
N ILE A 55 13.64 19.81 -9.85
CA ILE A 55 13.68 19.31 -8.46
C ILE A 55 13.86 20.46 -7.46
N ARG A 56 14.82 21.36 -7.70
CA ARG A 56 15.04 22.51 -6.79
C ARG A 56 13.87 23.48 -6.78
N GLN A 57 13.17 23.62 -7.90
CA GLN A 57 11.99 24.46 -7.99
C GLN A 57 10.84 23.84 -7.21
N VAL A 58 10.53 22.58 -7.43
CA VAL A 58 9.48 21.85 -6.73
C VAL A 58 9.72 21.87 -5.22
N LEU A 59 10.93 21.58 -4.75
CA LEU A 59 11.25 21.60 -3.32
C LEU A 59 11.01 22.99 -2.67
N ARG A 60 11.24 24.06 -3.40
CA ARG A 60 10.91 25.43 -2.93
C ARG A 60 9.40 25.68 -2.88
N GLU A 61 8.65 25.15 -3.86
CA GLU A 61 7.20 25.31 -3.95
C GLU A 61 6.47 24.53 -2.86
N ILE A 62 6.97 23.34 -2.49
CA ILE A 62 6.47 22.54 -1.36
C ILE A 62 6.72 23.25 0.00
N GLY A 63 7.58 24.30 0.00
CA GLY A 63 7.73 25.19 1.15
C GLY A 63 8.43 24.61 2.38
N LYS A 64 9.07 23.45 2.26
CA LYS A 64 9.70 22.76 3.40
C LYS A 64 11.20 23.03 3.57
N GLU A 65 11.82 23.83 2.68
CA GLU A 65 13.24 24.13 2.77
C GLU A 65 13.55 25.61 2.54
N MET A 66 14.18 26.24 3.55
CA MET A 66 14.69 27.62 3.46
C MET A 66 16.12 27.67 2.87
N GLU A 67 16.83 26.55 2.82
CA GLU A 67 18.17 26.41 2.25
C GLU A 67 18.14 25.45 1.06
N GLN A 68 19.11 25.58 0.15
CA GLN A 68 19.22 24.68 -1.00
C GLN A 68 19.62 23.29 -0.51
N PRO A 69 18.81 22.25 -0.73
CA PRO A 69 19.13 20.89 -0.31
C PRO A 69 20.41 20.40 -0.99
N ALA A 70 21.18 19.59 -0.28
CA ALA A 70 22.31 18.91 -0.89
C ALA A 70 21.79 17.89 -1.88
N ILE A 71 22.13 18.08 -3.17
CA ILE A 71 21.77 17.14 -4.24
C ILE A 71 23.07 16.55 -4.79
N THR A 72 23.17 15.22 -4.75
CA THR A 72 24.26 14.47 -5.40
C THR A 72 23.67 13.59 -6.52
N VAL A 73 24.47 13.41 -7.57
CA VAL A 73 24.11 12.61 -8.74
C VAL A 73 25.18 11.56 -8.94
N ASP A 74 24.79 10.30 -8.88
CA ASP A 74 25.68 9.17 -9.05
C ASP A 74 25.24 8.33 -10.26
N SER A 75 26.21 7.93 -11.07
CA SER A 75 25.96 6.94 -12.13
C SER A 75 26.15 5.55 -11.54
N LEU A 76 25.10 4.77 -11.62
CA LEU A 76 25.09 3.41 -11.10
C LEU A 76 25.24 2.45 -12.28
N PRO A 77 26.29 1.62 -12.31
CA PRO A 77 26.39 0.56 -13.31
C PRO A 77 25.20 -0.39 -13.19
N ASP A 78 24.86 -1.05 -14.28
CA ASP A 78 23.86 -2.13 -14.27
C ASP A 78 24.27 -3.19 -13.25
N GLN A 79 23.87 -2.96 -12.03
CA GLN A 79 23.90 -3.97 -10.98
C GLN A 79 22.50 -4.56 -10.91
N ASP A 80 22.42 -5.83 -10.64
CA ASP A 80 21.17 -6.44 -10.24
C ASP A 80 20.66 -5.77 -8.94
N TRP A 81 19.97 -4.62 -9.15
CA TRP A 81 19.40 -3.83 -8.06
C TRP A 81 18.46 -4.66 -7.21
N ASN A 82 17.80 -5.64 -7.81
CA ASN A 82 17.01 -6.59 -7.08
C ASN A 82 17.88 -7.38 -6.10
N ALA A 83 19.09 -7.79 -6.50
CA ALA A 83 20.00 -8.50 -5.63
C ALA A 83 20.66 -7.61 -4.56
N VAL A 84 20.99 -6.35 -4.89
CA VAL A 84 21.56 -5.40 -3.91
C VAL A 84 20.50 -4.97 -2.90
N TRP A 85 19.31 -4.62 -3.38
CA TRP A 85 18.19 -4.24 -2.55
C TRP A 85 17.67 -5.45 -1.73
N ALA A 86 17.60 -6.62 -2.33
CA ALA A 86 17.26 -7.86 -1.65
C ALA A 86 18.10 -8.10 -0.39
N ARG A 87 19.39 -7.72 -0.42
CA ARG A 87 20.26 -7.84 0.77
C ARG A 87 19.95 -6.85 1.89
N SER A 88 19.22 -5.77 1.59
CA SER A 88 18.81 -4.75 2.58
C SER A 88 17.43 -4.99 3.17
N VAL A 89 16.55 -5.73 2.46
CA VAL A 89 15.22 -6.05 2.96
C VAL A 89 15.29 -7.09 4.07
N ARG A 90 14.82 -6.69 5.23
CA ARG A 90 14.75 -7.57 6.39
C ARG A 90 13.30 -8.01 6.63
N PRO A 91 13.09 -9.20 7.19
CA PRO A 91 11.77 -9.61 7.66
C PRO A 91 11.23 -8.59 8.65
N ILE A 92 9.95 -8.30 8.53
CA ILE A 92 9.24 -7.45 9.49
C ILE A 92 8.18 -8.24 10.22
N ARG A 93 8.05 -7.99 11.52
CA ARG A 93 6.97 -8.49 12.35
C ARG A 93 5.95 -7.39 12.55
N ILE A 94 4.69 -7.70 12.24
CA ILE A 94 3.57 -6.77 12.35
C ILE A 94 2.53 -7.38 13.28
N GLY A 95 2.06 -6.59 14.24
CA GLY A 95 1.17 -7.08 15.27
C GLY A 95 1.84 -8.15 16.12
N ARG A 96 1.11 -9.22 16.41
CA ARG A 96 1.57 -10.31 17.30
C ARG A 96 2.06 -11.54 16.57
N ARG A 97 1.53 -11.80 15.36
CA ARG A 97 1.72 -13.10 14.68
C ARG A 97 2.17 -12.99 13.22
N ILE A 98 2.07 -11.82 12.60
CA ILE A 98 2.32 -11.71 11.16
C ILE A 98 3.81 -11.42 10.92
N VAL A 99 4.42 -12.26 10.10
CA VAL A 99 5.80 -12.08 9.63
C VAL A 99 5.79 -11.95 8.11
N ILE A 100 6.23 -10.79 7.62
CA ILE A 100 6.42 -10.55 6.19
C ILE A 100 7.91 -10.68 5.92
N LYS A 101 8.29 -11.54 4.99
CA LYS A 101 9.69 -11.77 4.65
C LYS A 101 9.90 -11.93 3.15
N PRO A 102 11.08 -11.60 2.64
CA PRO A 102 11.44 -11.93 1.27
C PRO A 102 11.72 -13.43 1.09
N SER A 103 11.62 -13.92 -0.14
CA SER A 103 11.75 -15.35 -0.50
C SER A 103 13.11 -15.98 -0.15
N TRP A 104 14.16 -15.16 -0.09
CA TRP A 104 15.53 -15.60 0.27
C TRP A 104 15.79 -15.63 1.78
N ASP A 105 14.91 -15.05 2.60
CA ASP A 105 15.09 -15.01 4.05
C ASP A 105 14.59 -16.32 4.68
N ARG A 106 15.36 -16.79 5.68
CA ARG A 106 15.09 -18.03 6.41
C ARG A 106 14.85 -17.78 7.90
N THR A 107 14.18 -16.66 8.21
CA THR A 107 13.81 -16.34 9.58
C THR A 107 13.00 -17.48 10.19
N GLU A 108 13.42 -17.92 11.38
CA GLU A 108 12.67 -18.88 12.17
C GLU A 108 11.41 -18.21 12.74
N LEU A 109 10.29 -18.91 12.63
CA LEU A 109 9.00 -18.46 13.13
C LEU A 109 8.75 -19.00 14.53
N ALA A 110 8.11 -18.19 15.39
CA ALA A 110 7.51 -18.70 16.61
C ALA A 110 6.30 -19.60 16.29
N PRO A 111 5.90 -20.49 17.23
CA PRO A 111 4.83 -21.48 16.95
C PRO A 111 3.48 -20.91 16.53
N ASP A 112 3.18 -19.67 16.91
CA ASP A 112 1.94 -18.95 16.63
C ASP A 112 2.09 -17.89 15.51
N GLU A 113 3.32 -17.68 15.01
CA GLU A 113 3.56 -16.78 13.89
C GLU A 113 3.12 -17.41 12.56
N VAL A 114 2.59 -16.57 11.70
CA VAL A 114 2.22 -16.91 10.32
C VAL A 114 3.00 -16.02 9.35
N GLU A 115 3.58 -16.65 8.34
CA GLU A 115 4.41 -15.94 7.36
C GLU A 115 3.69 -15.62 6.06
N LEU A 116 4.12 -14.52 5.46
CA LEU A 116 3.91 -14.22 4.07
C LEU A 116 5.25 -13.88 3.40
N THR A 117 5.48 -14.49 2.25
CA THR A 117 6.62 -14.20 1.40
C THR A 117 6.23 -13.11 0.41
N ILE A 118 6.82 -11.94 0.54
CA ILE A 118 6.60 -10.78 -0.34
C ILE A 118 7.96 -10.25 -0.77
N ASP A 119 8.29 -10.45 -2.03
CA ASP A 119 9.47 -9.84 -2.64
C ASP A 119 9.06 -8.48 -3.15
N SER A 120 9.73 -7.40 -2.73
CA SER A 120 9.38 -6.07 -3.22
C SER A 120 9.66 -6.00 -4.73
N LYS A 121 8.58 -5.90 -5.46
CA LYS A 121 8.51 -5.68 -6.89
C LYS A 121 7.86 -4.30 -7.15
N GLN A 122 7.27 -4.10 -8.29
CA GLN A 122 6.68 -2.82 -8.72
C GLN A 122 5.34 -2.47 -8.05
N ALA A 123 4.69 -3.39 -7.31
CA ALA A 123 3.41 -3.12 -6.68
C ALA A 123 3.57 -2.56 -5.26
N PHE A 124 2.69 -1.62 -4.89
CA PHE A 124 2.54 -1.11 -3.53
C PHE A 124 2.08 -2.22 -2.57
N GLY A 125 2.48 -2.14 -1.29
CA GLY A 125 2.00 -3.08 -0.27
C GLY A 125 3.03 -4.16 0.11
N THR A 126 4.29 -3.75 0.35
CA THR A 126 5.33 -4.66 0.86
C THR A 126 5.25 -4.89 2.38
N GLY A 127 4.28 -4.28 3.05
CA GLY A 127 4.13 -4.34 4.51
C GLY A 127 4.95 -3.31 5.29
N HIS A 128 5.88 -2.59 4.67
CA HIS A 128 6.73 -1.61 5.35
C HIS A 128 6.02 -0.29 5.64
N HIS A 129 5.05 0.10 4.83
CA HIS A 129 4.32 1.35 5.00
C HIS A 129 3.39 1.31 6.22
N ALA A 130 3.32 2.41 6.96
CA ALA A 130 2.52 2.51 8.18
C ALA A 130 1.03 2.18 7.96
N THR A 131 0.45 2.60 6.83
CA THR A 131 -0.95 2.30 6.49
C THR A 131 -1.22 0.80 6.36
N THR A 132 -0.30 0.06 5.74
CA THR A 132 -0.41 -1.39 5.61
C THR A 132 -0.24 -2.07 6.96
N ARG A 133 0.71 -1.62 7.79
CA ARG A 133 0.91 -2.15 9.16
C ARG A 133 -0.32 -1.95 10.02
N LEU A 134 -0.90 -0.75 10.03
CA LEU A 134 -2.13 -0.44 10.78
C LEU A 134 -3.28 -1.39 10.41
N LEU A 135 -3.48 -1.64 9.12
CA LEU A 135 -4.55 -2.53 8.66
C LEU A 135 -4.26 -4.00 8.98
N ILE A 136 -3.01 -4.45 8.87
CA ILE A 136 -2.62 -5.83 9.26
C ILE A 136 -2.85 -6.06 10.75
N GLU A 137 -2.41 -5.14 11.62
CA GLU A 137 -2.65 -5.22 13.07
C GLU A 137 -4.14 -5.25 13.39
N TRP A 138 -4.94 -4.48 12.65
CA TRP A 138 -6.37 -4.47 12.85
C TRP A 138 -7.06 -5.74 12.35
N LEU A 139 -6.65 -6.26 11.21
CA LEU A 139 -7.12 -7.56 10.69
C LEU A 139 -6.85 -8.69 11.70
N GLU A 140 -5.70 -8.67 12.37
CA GLU A 140 -5.35 -9.66 13.41
C GLU A 140 -6.36 -9.67 14.57
N GLU A 141 -6.95 -8.53 14.90
CA GLU A 141 -7.94 -8.40 15.97
C GLU A 141 -9.36 -8.76 15.51
N VAL A 142 -9.71 -8.49 14.25
CA VAL A 142 -11.11 -8.59 13.80
C VAL A 142 -11.42 -9.86 13.02
N ILE A 143 -10.44 -10.45 12.33
CA ILE A 143 -10.68 -11.65 11.54
C ILE A 143 -11.07 -12.83 12.44
N ARG A 144 -12.09 -13.56 12.03
CA ARG A 144 -12.57 -14.79 12.65
C ARG A 144 -12.68 -15.90 11.60
N ALA A 145 -12.57 -17.13 12.05
CA ALA A 145 -12.69 -18.29 11.17
C ALA A 145 -14.02 -18.27 10.41
N GLY A 146 -13.95 -18.58 9.12
CA GLY A 146 -15.13 -18.67 8.27
C GLY A 146 -15.59 -17.36 7.62
N GLN A 147 -15.00 -16.21 7.96
CA GLN A 147 -15.36 -14.92 7.38
C GLN A 147 -14.90 -14.77 5.93
N ARG A 148 -15.63 -13.95 5.19
CA ARG A 148 -15.32 -13.54 3.81
C ARG A 148 -14.79 -12.12 3.83
N VAL A 149 -13.68 -11.88 3.11
CA VAL A 149 -12.98 -10.60 3.09
C VAL A 149 -12.96 -10.04 1.67
N LEU A 150 -13.19 -8.72 1.55
CA LEU A 150 -12.95 -7.95 0.32
C LEU A 150 -11.79 -6.98 0.57
N ASP A 151 -10.78 -7.03 -0.28
CA ASP A 151 -9.64 -6.12 -0.29
C ASP A 151 -9.72 -5.21 -1.51
N VAL A 152 -9.97 -3.92 -1.28
CA VAL A 152 -10.20 -2.91 -2.32
C VAL A 152 -8.95 -2.08 -2.54
N GLY A 153 -8.44 -2.06 -3.77
CA GLY A 153 -7.09 -1.56 -4.07
C GLY A 153 -6.06 -2.52 -3.51
N THR A 154 -6.19 -3.81 -3.85
CA THR A 154 -5.43 -4.90 -3.22
C THR A 154 -3.92 -4.81 -3.43
N GLY A 155 -3.47 -4.10 -4.48
CA GLY A 155 -2.06 -3.93 -4.81
C GLY A 155 -1.33 -5.27 -4.91
N SER A 156 -0.40 -5.52 -3.98
CA SER A 156 0.32 -6.79 -3.86
C SER A 156 -0.53 -7.97 -3.38
N GLY A 157 -1.78 -7.75 -2.96
CA GLY A 157 -2.64 -8.76 -2.35
C GLY A 157 -2.36 -9.04 -0.87
N ILE A 158 -1.48 -8.25 -0.25
CA ILE A 158 -0.99 -8.54 1.11
C ILE A 158 -2.11 -8.60 2.16
N LEU A 159 -3.07 -7.66 2.11
CA LEU A 159 -4.15 -7.61 3.12
C LEU A 159 -5.12 -8.80 2.96
N ALA A 160 -5.46 -9.14 1.71
CA ALA A 160 -6.26 -10.35 1.41
C ALA A 160 -5.55 -11.62 1.89
N MET A 161 -4.25 -11.77 1.60
CA MET A 161 -3.46 -12.92 2.01
C MET A 161 -3.30 -12.99 3.54
N VAL A 162 -3.08 -11.86 4.21
CA VAL A 162 -3.06 -11.81 5.70
C VAL A 162 -4.40 -12.27 6.27
N ALA A 163 -5.52 -11.80 5.74
CA ALA A 163 -6.84 -12.19 6.22
C ALA A 163 -7.05 -13.73 6.13
N LEU A 164 -6.62 -14.35 5.04
CA LEU A 164 -6.67 -15.82 4.87
C LEU A 164 -5.75 -16.54 5.87
N ARG A 165 -4.52 -16.05 6.07
CA ARG A 165 -3.61 -16.62 7.10
C ARG A 165 -4.16 -16.49 8.51
N LEU A 166 -4.98 -15.49 8.77
CA LEU A 166 -5.68 -15.30 10.06
C LEU A 166 -6.93 -16.15 10.22
N GLY A 167 -7.35 -16.90 9.17
CA GLY A 167 -8.44 -17.85 9.22
C GLY A 167 -9.71 -17.43 8.49
N ALA A 168 -9.70 -16.38 7.68
CA ALA A 168 -10.80 -16.10 6.76
C ALA A 168 -11.03 -17.30 5.83
N ALA A 169 -12.29 -17.58 5.49
CA ALA A 169 -12.65 -18.67 4.60
C ALA A 169 -12.35 -18.36 3.13
N SER A 170 -12.50 -17.10 2.75
CA SER A 170 -12.19 -16.64 1.41
C SER A 170 -11.87 -15.14 1.40
N ALA A 171 -11.08 -14.73 0.43
CA ALA A 171 -10.80 -13.33 0.16
C ALA A 171 -10.96 -13.02 -1.33
N LEU A 172 -11.54 -11.86 -1.65
CA LEU A 172 -11.54 -11.26 -2.96
C LEU A 172 -10.68 -10.00 -2.92
N GLY A 173 -9.59 -9.98 -3.67
CA GLY A 173 -8.79 -8.79 -3.90
C GLY A 173 -9.14 -8.17 -5.25
N ILE A 174 -9.41 -6.87 -5.27
CA ILE A 174 -9.65 -6.12 -6.50
C ILE A 174 -8.69 -4.95 -6.61
N ASP A 175 -8.27 -4.67 -7.84
CA ASP A 175 -7.51 -3.47 -8.18
C ASP A 175 -7.88 -3.04 -9.60
N SER A 176 -7.88 -1.75 -9.86
CA SER A 176 -8.11 -1.21 -11.20
C SER A 176 -6.89 -1.38 -12.11
N ASP A 177 -5.70 -1.54 -11.53
CA ASP A 177 -4.45 -1.77 -12.26
C ASP A 177 -4.23 -3.28 -12.51
N PRO A 178 -4.24 -3.74 -13.78
CA PRO A 178 -3.96 -5.12 -14.11
C PRO A 178 -2.53 -5.55 -13.74
N VAL A 179 -1.56 -4.62 -13.65
CA VAL A 179 -0.18 -4.92 -13.24
C VAL A 179 -0.15 -5.27 -11.74
N ALA A 180 -0.92 -4.54 -10.91
CA ALA A 180 -1.07 -4.87 -9.51
C ALA A 180 -1.68 -6.25 -9.31
N ILE A 181 -2.74 -6.60 -10.06
CA ILE A 181 -3.36 -7.94 -10.00
C ILE A 181 -2.40 -9.04 -10.43
N GLN A 182 -1.62 -8.83 -11.50
CA GLN A 182 -0.60 -9.79 -11.91
C GLN A 182 0.42 -10.01 -10.78
N CYS A 183 0.90 -8.95 -10.16
CA CYS A 183 1.83 -9.01 -9.03
C CYS A 183 1.22 -9.76 -7.84
N ALA A 184 -0.04 -9.48 -7.49
CA ALA A 184 -0.76 -10.17 -6.42
C ALA A 184 -0.90 -11.68 -6.71
N GLN A 185 -1.18 -12.06 -7.96
CA GLN A 185 -1.24 -13.48 -8.37
C GLN A 185 0.11 -14.20 -8.21
N GLU A 186 1.22 -13.54 -8.54
CA GLU A 186 2.54 -14.09 -8.32
C GLU A 186 2.84 -14.31 -6.83
N TYR A 187 2.48 -13.36 -5.96
CA TYR A 187 2.63 -13.52 -4.52
C TYR A 187 1.67 -14.56 -3.93
N ALA A 188 0.44 -14.63 -4.41
CA ALA A 188 -0.50 -15.68 -4.03
C ALA A 188 0.07 -17.07 -4.34
N ALA A 189 0.63 -17.27 -5.53
CA ALA A 189 1.27 -18.52 -5.92
C ALA A 189 2.50 -18.84 -5.06
N ALA A 190 3.37 -17.84 -4.79
CA ALA A 190 4.55 -18.01 -3.94
C ALA A 190 4.19 -18.39 -2.49
N ASN A 191 3.02 -17.96 -2.01
CA ASN A 191 2.48 -18.27 -0.69
C ASN A 191 1.52 -19.46 -0.68
N THR A 192 1.38 -20.18 -1.79
CA THR A 192 0.54 -21.39 -1.91
C THR A 192 -0.95 -21.16 -1.65
N PHE A 193 -1.46 -19.96 -1.93
CA PHE A 193 -2.90 -19.72 -1.92
C PHE A 193 -3.55 -20.31 -3.17
N GLY A 194 -4.77 -20.85 -3.00
CA GLY A 194 -5.55 -21.49 -4.03
C GLY A 194 -6.90 -20.80 -4.28
N LEU A 195 -7.96 -21.58 -4.36
CA LEU A 195 -9.31 -21.10 -4.68
C LEU A 195 -9.94 -20.19 -3.62
N GLU A 196 -9.40 -20.18 -2.41
CA GLU A 196 -9.82 -19.29 -1.32
C GLU A 196 -9.46 -17.82 -1.55
N LEU A 197 -8.49 -17.54 -2.44
CA LEU A 197 -8.10 -16.20 -2.86
C LEU A 197 -8.48 -15.96 -4.32
N GLU A 198 -9.44 -15.09 -4.52
CA GLU A 198 -9.77 -14.59 -5.84
C GLU A 198 -9.16 -13.20 -6.05
N LEU A 199 -8.50 -12.99 -7.20
CA LEU A 199 -7.88 -11.72 -7.56
C LEU A 199 -8.44 -11.27 -8.90
N ARG A 200 -8.93 -10.01 -8.97
CA ARG A 200 -9.67 -9.50 -10.13
C ARG A 200 -9.28 -8.08 -10.49
N THR A 201 -9.02 -7.83 -11.76
CA THR A 201 -8.92 -6.44 -12.25
C THR A 201 -10.33 -5.87 -12.30
N ALA A 202 -10.64 -4.95 -11.39
CA ALA A 202 -11.93 -4.29 -11.28
C ALA A 202 -11.85 -3.05 -10.40
N ALA A 203 -12.64 -2.02 -10.70
CA ALA A 203 -12.91 -0.94 -9.76
C ALA A 203 -14.07 -1.32 -8.82
N LEU A 204 -14.12 -0.73 -7.62
CA LEU A 204 -15.18 -1.00 -6.64
C LEU A 204 -16.59 -0.77 -7.21
N ALA A 205 -16.77 0.24 -8.08
CA ALA A 205 -18.04 0.54 -8.71
C ALA A 205 -18.54 -0.60 -9.64
N GLU A 206 -17.61 -1.38 -10.19
CA GLU A 206 -17.93 -2.48 -11.12
C GLU A 206 -18.44 -3.73 -10.39
N LEU A 207 -18.13 -3.86 -9.10
CA LEU A 207 -18.63 -4.96 -8.28
C LEU A 207 -20.15 -4.96 -8.10
N ARG A 208 -20.84 -3.86 -8.37
CA ARG A 208 -22.31 -3.81 -8.34
C ARG A 208 -22.98 -4.81 -9.29
N GLY A 209 -22.27 -5.27 -10.33
CA GLY A 209 -22.74 -6.28 -11.29
C GLY A 209 -22.36 -7.72 -10.96
N ILE A 210 -21.52 -7.93 -9.95
CA ILE A 210 -20.94 -9.25 -9.59
C ILE A 210 -21.74 -9.88 -8.44
N GLY A 211 -23.04 -10.10 -8.66
CA GLY A 211 -23.89 -10.83 -7.70
C GLY A 211 -24.13 -10.09 -6.37
N THR A 212 -24.89 -10.72 -5.49
CA THR A 212 -25.24 -10.22 -4.14
C THR A 212 -24.21 -10.62 -3.09
N THR A 213 -22.96 -10.90 -3.48
CA THR A 213 -21.93 -11.34 -2.52
C THR A 213 -21.58 -10.22 -1.56
N ARG A 214 -21.78 -10.47 -0.29
CA ARG A 214 -21.43 -9.57 0.81
C ARG A 214 -20.28 -10.15 1.61
N PHE A 215 -19.53 -9.28 2.28
CA PHE A 215 -18.33 -9.64 3.00
C PHE A 215 -18.47 -9.25 4.47
N ASP A 216 -17.91 -10.07 5.34
CA ASP A 216 -17.90 -9.81 6.79
C ASP A 216 -16.92 -8.68 7.14
N VAL A 217 -15.81 -8.62 6.38
CA VAL A 217 -14.82 -7.56 6.51
C VAL A 217 -14.47 -7.03 5.12
N VAL A 218 -14.48 -5.70 4.99
CA VAL A 218 -13.92 -5.01 3.83
C VAL A 218 -12.72 -4.23 4.31
N VAL A 219 -11.60 -4.31 3.59
CA VAL A 219 -10.39 -3.55 3.87
C VAL A 219 -10.02 -2.73 2.64
N ALA A 220 -9.58 -1.48 2.84
CA ALA A 220 -9.17 -0.60 1.76
C ALA A 220 -8.02 0.31 2.21
N ASN A 221 -6.89 0.21 1.51
CA ASN A 221 -5.75 1.11 1.68
C ASN A 221 -5.65 2.01 0.44
N LEU A 222 -6.41 3.09 0.45
CA LEU A 222 -6.62 3.95 -0.72
C LEU A 222 -6.35 5.42 -0.36
N ASP A 223 -6.07 6.23 -1.36
CA ASP A 223 -5.95 7.66 -1.18
C ASP A 223 -7.27 8.31 -0.71
N ARG A 224 -7.15 9.48 -0.11
CA ARG A 224 -8.26 10.26 0.46
C ARG A 224 -9.40 10.47 -0.54
N ARG A 225 -9.07 10.85 -1.77
CA ARG A 225 -10.07 11.20 -2.79
C ARG A 225 -10.86 9.96 -3.20
N THR A 226 -10.18 8.85 -3.46
CA THR A 226 -10.80 7.58 -3.82
C THR A 226 -11.72 7.07 -2.71
N LEU A 227 -11.32 7.20 -1.43
CA LEU A 227 -12.15 6.83 -0.29
C LEU A 227 -13.43 7.68 -0.21
N GLN A 228 -13.34 8.99 -0.42
CA GLN A 228 -14.50 9.89 -0.43
C GLN A 228 -15.48 9.56 -1.56
N GLU A 229 -14.96 9.41 -2.78
CA GLU A 229 -15.78 9.11 -3.96
C GLU A 229 -16.46 7.73 -3.85
N SER A 230 -15.83 6.80 -3.13
CA SER A 230 -16.31 5.42 -2.98
C SER A 230 -17.13 5.18 -1.71
N ALA A 231 -17.28 6.15 -0.80
CA ALA A 231 -17.90 5.95 0.51
C ALA A 231 -19.29 5.28 0.43
N GLY A 232 -20.14 5.69 -0.50
CA GLY A 232 -21.48 5.10 -0.71
C GLY A 232 -21.47 3.71 -1.35
N LEU A 233 -20.32 3.25 -1.88
CA LEU A 233 -20.22 1.95 -2.53
C LEU A 233 -19.98 0.83 -1.53
N PHE A 234 -19.20 1.08 -0.49
CA PHE A 234 -18.79 0.08 0.50
C PHE A 234 -19.97 -0.59 1.21
N GLN A 235 -21.03 0.17 1.53
CA GLN A 235 -22.22 -0.36 2.19
C GLN A 235 -22.86 -1.54 1.44
N HIS A 236 -22.80 -1.51 0.12
CA HIS A 236 -23.43 -2.55 -0.72
C HIS A 236 -22.70 -3.89 -0.65
N HIS A 237 -21.44 -3.86 -0.24
CA HIS A 237 -20.57 -5.04 -0.18
C HIS A 237 -20.37 -5.58 1.24
N LEU A 238 -20.83 -4.87 2.28
CA LEU A 238 -20.78 -5.35 3.65
C LEU A 238 -22.01 -6.18 4.03
N ASP A 239 -21.77 -7.27 4.74
CA ASP A 239 -22.83 -8.01 5.40
C ASP A 239 -23.38 -7.25 6.62
N ARG A 240 -24.50 -7.71 7.17
CA ARG A 240 -25.06 -7.12 8.40
C ARG A 240 -24.07 -7.27 9.54
N GLY A 241 -23.70 -6.14 10.16
CA GLY A 241 -22.67 -6.11 11.21
C GLY A 241 -21.26 -6.29 10.71
N GLY A 242 -21.03 -6.26 9.39
CA GLY A 242 -19.71 -6.26 8.78
C GLY A 242 -18.94 -5.01 9.11
N ARG A 243 -17.62 -5.09 9.00
CA ARG A 243 -16.66 -4.03 9.34
C ARG A 243 -15.92 -3.57 8.10
N LEU A 244 -15.76 -2.26 7.97
CA LEU A 244 -14.93 -1.64 6.96
C LEU A 244 -13.70 -1.02 7.63
N LEU A 245 -12.52 -1.48 7.23
CA LEU A 245 -11.24 -0.96 7.70
C LEU A 245 -10.59 -0.14 6.58
N LEU A 246 -10.30 1.12 6.87
CA LEU A 246 -9.75 2.08 5.91
C LEU A 246 -8.39 2.59 6.36
N SER A 247 -7.48 2.83 5.42
CA SER A 247 -6.26 3.59 5.64
C SER A 247 -5.82 4.28 4.34
N GLY A 248 -4.65 4.97 4.35
CA GLY A 248 -4.20 5.83 3.26
C GLY A 248 -4.58 7.29 3.45
N VAL A 249 -4.89 7.68 4.69
CA VAL A 249 -5.36 9.02 5.07
C VAL A 249 -4.46 9.60 6.15
N LEU A 250 -4.17 10.89 6.06
CA LEU A 250 -3.49 11.64 7.11
C LEU A 250 -4.46 12.05 8.22
N PRO A 251 -4.02 12.21 9.48
CA PRO A 251 -4.87 12.58 10.60
C PRO A 251 -5.68 13.86 10.39
N GLU A 252 -5.11 14.86 9.72
CA GLU A 252 -5.76 16.12 9.39
C GLU A 252 -7.01 15.97 8.52
N HIS A 253 -7.11 14.89 7.75
CA HIS A 253 -8.25 14.59 6.87
C HIS A 253 -9.32 13.70 7.51
N GLN A 254 -9.16 13.31 8.77
CA GLN A 254 -10.11 12.43 9.47
C GLN A 254 -11.54 12.98 9.45
N ALA A 255 -11.72 14.28 9.72
CA ALA A 255 -13.04 14.90 9.77
C ALA A 255 -13.74 14.87 8.40
N GLU A 256 -12.98 15.07 7.33
CA GLU A 256 -13.46 15.06 5.96
C GLU A 256 -13.93 13.66 5.54
N ILE A 257 -13.10 12.63 5.80
CA ILE A 257 -13.46 11.22 5.54
C ILE A 257 -14.68 10.82 6.39
N SER A 258 -14.70 11.15 7.68
CA SER A 258 -15.82 10.84 8.57
C SER A 258 -17.12 11.46 8.06
N THR A 259 -17.09 12.68 7.54
CA THR A 259 -18.24 13.36 6.95
C THR A 259 -18.74 12.64 5.69
N ALA A 260 -17.83 12.25 4.80
CA ALA A 260 -18.18 11.52 3.57
C ALA A 260 -18.85 10.17 3.88
N PHE A 261 -18.30 9.41 4.84
CA PHE A 261 -18.89 8.14 5.24
C PHE A 261 -20.21 8.32 5.99
N ALA A 262 -20.35 9.35 6.83
CA ALA A 262 -21.62 9.68 7.50
C ALA A 262 -22.72 10.02 6.49
N ALA A 263 -22.41 10.78 5.44
CA ALA A 263 -23.34 11.07 4.35
C ALA A 263 -23.80 9.80 3.60
N ALA A 264 -22.97 8.75 3.60
CA ALA A 264 -23.28 7.44 3.05
C ALA A 264 -23.97 6.49 4.05
N GLY A 265 -24.31 6.97 5.27
CA GLY A 265 -24.94 6.18 6.32
C GLY A 265 -23.97 5.35 7.17
N GLY A 266 -22.65 5.54 7.00
CA GLY A 266 -21.61 4.91 7.80
C GLY A 266 -21.31 5.68 9.09
N VAL A 267 -20.79 4.97 10.08
CA VAL A 267 -20.36 5.55 11.36
C VAL A 267 -18.93 5.10 11.65
N VAL A 268 -18.02 6.05 11.82
CA VAL A 268 -16.66 5.75 12.28
C VAL A 268 -16.72 5.35 13.75
N GLN A 269 -16.33 4.13 14.04
CA GLN A 269 -16.35 3.54 15.39
C GLN A 269 -15.03 3.76 16.12
N HIS A 270 -13.93 3.54 15.42
CA HIS A 270 -12.60 3.63 15.99
C HIS A 270 -11.63 4.25 14.98
N ALA A 271 -10.57 4.86 15.51
CA ALA A 271 -9.45 5.41 14.77
C ALA A 271 -8.13 4.97 15.41
N ARG A 272 -7.11 4.72 14.58
CA ARG A 272 -5.73 4.40 14.99
C ARG A 272 -4.76 5.22 14.19
N GLU A 273 -3.69 5.63 14.81
CA GLU A 273 -2.63 6.41 14.16
C GLU A 273 -1.27 5.74 14.36
N CYS A 274 -0.45 5.74 13.32
CA CYS A 274 0.94 5.28 13.36
C CYS A 274 1.75 6.04 12.32
N ASP A 275 2.90 6.58 12.74
CA ASP A 275 3.85 7.28 11.87
C ASP A 275 3.19 8.34 10.97
N GLY A 276 2.25 9.14 11.52
CA GLY A 276 1.54 10.20 10.82
C GLY A 276 0.44 9.72 9.86
N TRP A 277 0.09 8.44 9.87
CA TRP A 277 -1.00 7.86 9.07
C TRP A 277 -2.15 7.39 9.95
N LEU A 278 -3.36 7.49 9.41
CA LEU A 278 -4.60 7.14 10.07
C LEU A 278 -5.22 5.88 9.48
N ALA A 279 -5.76 5.03 10.34
CA ALA A 279 -6.69 3.98 9.95
C ALA A 279 -8.01 4.16 10.70
N LEU A 280 -9.12 3.84 10.04
CA LEU A 280 -10.48 4.01 10.54
C LEU A 280 -11.27 2.72 10.43
N GLU A 281 -12.08 2.42 11.44
CA GLU A 281 -13.13 1.40 11.37
C GLU A 281 -14.48 2.07 11.17
N VAL A 282 -15.17 1.66 10.12
CA VAL A 282 -16.51 2.16 9.78
C VAL A 282 -17.50 0.99 9.81
N THR A 283 -18.67 1.22 10.35
CA THR A 283 -19.81 0.31 10.30
C THR A 283 -21.01 1.00 9.66
N PHE A 284 -21.89 0.23 9.05
CA PHE A 284 -23.14 0.72 8.53
C PHE A 284 -24.28 0.10 9.36
N PRO A 285 -24.94 0.89 10.24
CA PRO A 285 -26.07 0.41 11.02
C PRO A 285 -27.16 -0.15 10.11
N ALA A 286 -27.80 -1.25 10.51
CA ALA A 286 -28.97 -1.75 9.80
C ALA A 286 -30.09 -0.70 9.91
N VAL A 287 -30.58 -0.23 8.77
CA VAL A 287 -31.81 0.59 8.70
C VAL A 287 -33.01 -0.31 8.99
#